data_76cfe4604c6932e7836d57ea104aac48
#
_entry.id   76cfe4604c6932e7836d57ea104aac48
#
_cell.length_a   1.000
_cell.length_b   1.000
_cell.length_c   1.000
_cell.angle_alpha   90.00
_cell.angle_beta   90.00
_cell.angle_gamma   90.00
#
_symmetry.space_group_name_H-M   'P 1'
#
loop_
_entity.id
_entity.type
_entity.pdbx_description
1 polymer ?
#
loop_
_entity_poly.entity_id
_entity_poly.type
_entity_poly.pdbx_seq_one_letter_code
_entity_poly.pdbx_strand_id
1 'polypeptide(L)'
;KPREYISFRLGAGTSTFADGKILRNGKPIAIKSARYNARTTYDEALAEIKALKAQGINTLLPDNPQPEWFYDICDGLGVYVIERANINPNEQSQNRKIGGTPSNNPDLVGEYLARVKAMYYRTRNHSCIIAYALGGDAAGNGYNMYKAYQWLKGVEKNRAIICTSAEGEWNTDL
;
A
#
# COMPACT_ATOMS: atom_id res chain seq x y z
N LYS A 1 -5.98 -5.43 41.08
CA LYS A 1 -5.27 -6.36 40.16
C LYS A 1 -5.60 -5.98 38.73
N PRO A 2 -4.61 -5.86 37.82
CA PRO A 2 -4.91 -5.64 36.39
C PRO A 2 -5.78 -6.79 35.87
N ARG A 3 -6.74 -6.46 35.03
CA ARG A 3 -7.66 -7.45 34.43
C ARG A 3 -7.27 -7.86 33.03
N GLU A 4 -6.43 -7.04 32.37
CA GLU A 4 -6.02 -7.24 31.00
C GLU A 4 -4.62 -6.64 30.77
N TYR A 5 -3.83 -7.28 29.90
CA TYR A 5 -2.55 -6.78 29.41
C TYR A 5 -2.60 -6.71 27.91
N ILE A 6 -2.38 -5.53 27.35
CA ILE A 6 -2.27 -5.32 25.91
C ILE A 6 -0.82 -4.92 25.62
N SER A 7 -0.16 -5.68 24.74
CA SER A 7 1.20 -5.41 24.27
C SER A 7 1.17 -5.09 22.79
N PHE A 8 1.84 -4.02 22.39
CA PHE A 8 1.99 -3.66 20.98
C PHE A 8 3.37 -3.05 20.74
N ARG A 9 3.82 -3.11 19.49
CA ARG A 9 5.08 -2.51 19.05
C ARG A 9 4.80 -1.17 18.37
N LEU A 10 5.62 -0.16 18.67
CA LEU A 10 5.59 1.13 18.00
C LEU A 10 6.87 1.31 17.20
N GLY A 11 6.71 1.61 15.91
CA GLY A 11 7.82 2.03 15.07
C GLY A 11 8.03 3.55 15.18
N ALA A 12 9.26 3.99 15.44
CA ALA A 12 9.61 5.40 15.62
C ALA A 12 10.06 6.11 14.33
N GLY A 13 9.94 5.48 13.18
CA GLY A 13 10.39 6.08 11.92
C GLY A 13 9.30 6.84 11.19
N THR A 14 9.65 7.98 10.58
CA THR A 14 8.77 8.77 9.71
C THR A 14 9.05 8.46 8.24
N SER A 15 7.99 8.29 7.45
CA SER A 15 8.07 8.21 5.99
C SER A 15 7.34 9.40 5.40
N THR A 16 8.00 10.12 4.49
CA THR A 16 7.45 11.29 3.83
C THR A 16 7.72 11.25 2.33
N PHE A 17 6.94 12.00 1.58
CA PHE A 17 7.14 12.18 0.16
C PHE A 17 7.39 13.67 -0.13
N ALA A 18 8.50 13.98 -0.75
CA ALA A 18 8.86 15.33 -1.17
C ALA A 18 9.78 15.29 -2.40
N ASP A 19 9.62 16.24 -3.28
CA ASP A 19 10.43 16.43 -4.49
C ASP A 19 10.57 15.15 -5.34
N GLY A 20 9.45 14.42 -5.51
CA GLY A 20 9.42 13.18 -6.29
C GLY A 20 10.14 11.99 -5.62
N LYS A 21 10.47 12.08 -4.33
CA LYS A 21 11.21 11.06 -3.61
C LYS A 21 10.51 10.62 -2.33
N ILE A 22 10.60 9.33 -2.04
CA ILE A 22 10.22 8.79 -0.73
C ILE A 22 11.41 8.96 0.21
N LEU A 23 11.13 9.56 1.35
CA LEU A 23 12.11 9.86 2.39
C LEU A 23 11.82 9.01 3.63
N ARG A 24 12.85 8.48 4.26
CA ARG A 24 12.79 7.85 5.57
C ARG A 24 13.61 8.65 6.56
N ASN A 25 13.00 9.15 7.62
CA ASN A 25 13.63 10.04 8.60
C ASN A 25 14.36 11.22 7.92
N GLY A 26 13.72 11.83 6.92
CA GLY A 26 14.25 12.95 6.17
C GLY A 26 15.31 12.62 5.12
N LYS A 27 15.69 11.35 4.93
CA LYS A 27 16.69 10.93 3.94
C LYS A 27 16.04 10.15 2.80
N PRO A 28 16.36 10.45 1.54
CA PRO A 28 15.87 9.67 0.41
C PRO A 28 16.30 8.20 0.51
N ILE A 29 15.38 7.30 0.18
CA ILE A 29 15.67 5.86 0.12
C ILE A 29 15.75 5.39 -1.32
N ALA A 30 16.78 4.59 -1.62
CA ALA A 30 16.86 3.86 -2.88
C ALA A 30 16.02 2.59 -2.75
N ILE A 31 14.89 2.55 -3.44
CA ILE A 31 13.96 1.43 -3.41
C ILE A 31 14.48 0.29 -4.28
N LYS A 32 14.65 -0.87 -3.67
CA LYS A 32 14.87 -2.15 -4.35
C LYS A 32 13.72 -3.07 -3.98
N SER A 33 12.74 -3.16 -4.86
CA SER A 33 11.48 -3.82 -4.55
C SER A 33 11.37 -5.22 -5.14
N ALA A 34 10.55 -6.04 -4.48
CA ALA A 34 10.05 -7.31 -4.99
C ALA A 34 8.54 -7.42 -4.75
N ARG A 35 7.84 -8.08 -5.67
CA ARG A 35 6.47 -8.51 -5.42
C ARG A 35 6.46 -9.57 -4.33
N TYR A 36 5.42 -9.55 -3.52
CA TYR A 36 5.26 -10.47 -2.43
C TYR A 36 3.89 -11.15 -2.50
N ASN A 37 3.92 -12.47 -2.61
CA ASN A 37 2.73 -13.29 -2.54
C ASN A 37 2.54 -13.79 -1.10
N ALA A 38 1.29 -13.80 -0.64
CA ALA A 38 0.96 -14.25 0.70
C ALA A 38 1.51 -15.66 0.99
N ARG A 39 2.05 -15.83 2.18
CA ARG A 39 2.41 -17.14 2.75
C ARG A 39 1.35 -17.55 3.77
N THR A 40 1.23 -18.84 3.97
CA THR A 40 0.21 -19.40 4.86
C THR A 40 0.61 -19.32 6.32
N THR A 41 1.91 -19.30 6.60
CA THR A 41 2.44 -19.33 7.97
C THR A 41 3.41 -18.16 8.23
N TYR A 42 3.51 -17.82 9.51
CA TYR A 42 4.48 -16.83 9.99
C TYR A 42 5.92 -17.23 9.67
N ASP A 43 6.28 -18.50 9.89
CA ASP A 43 7.65 -18.96 9.71
C ASP A 43 8.10 -18.96 8.26
N GLU A 44 7.21 -19.35 7.33
CA GLU A 44 7.47 -19.26 5.90
C GLU A 44 7.70 -17.81 5.46
N ALA A 45 6.84 -16.89 5.90
CA ALA A 45 6.98 -15.47 5.59
C ALA A 45 8.27 -14.89 6.16
N LEU A 46 8.59 -15.20 7.42
CA LEU A 46 9.82 -14.74 8.07
C LEU A 46 11.07 -15.23 7.33
N ALA A 47 11.10 -16.49 6.93
CA ALA A 47 12.22 -17.07 6.18
C ALA A 47 12.39 -16.40 4.81
N GLU A 48 11.29 -16.22 4.08
CA GLU A 48 11.31 -15.61 2.76
C GLU A 48 11.73 -14.12 2.83
N ILE A 49 11.15 -13.34 3.75
CA ILE A 49 11.49 -11.92 3.89
C ILE A 49 12.97 -11.74 4.27
N LYS A 50 13.50 -12.61 5.14
CA LYS A 50 14.94 -12.64 5.44
C LYS A 50 15.78 -12.94 4.21
N ALA A 51 15.38 -13.90 3.39
CA ALA A 51 16.09 -14.27 2.17
C ALA A 51 16.08 -13.12 1.15
N LEU A 52 14.92 -12.50 0.93
CA LEU A 52 14.81 -11.33 0.05
C LEU A 52 15.68 -10.16 0.55
N LYS A 53 15.66 -9.90 1.85
CA LYS A 53 16.53 -8.87 2.44
C LYS A 53 18.01 -9.18 2.24
N ALA A 54 18.44 -10.43 2.37
CA ALA A 54 19.83 -10.85 2.12
C ALA A 54 20.25 -10.64 0.66
N GLN A 55 19.31 -10.67 -0.29
CA GLN A 55 19.52 -10.34 -1.70
C GLN A 55 19.54 -8.83 -1.97
N GLY A 56 19.42 -8.01 -0.93
CA GLY A 56 19.42 -6.55 -1.04
C GLY A 56 18.06 -5.94 -1.36
N ILE A 57 16.97 -6.72 -1.36
CA ILE A 57 15.60 -6.20 -1.45
C ILE A 57 15.27 -5.50 -0.14
N ASN A 58 14.80 -4.27 -0.22
CA ASN A 58 14.43 -3.49 0.96
C ASN A 58 12.95 -3.11 1.00
N THR A 59 12.20 -3.39 -0.06
CA THR A 59 10.79 -2.98 -0.18
C THR A 59 9.96 -4.12 -0.77
N LEU A 60 8.85 -4.42 -0.14
CA LEU A 60 7.89 -5.43 -0.62
C LEU A 60 6.62 -4.76 -1.16
N LEU A 61 6.11 -5.35 -2.24
CA LEU A 61 4.85 -4.96 -2.86
C LEU A 61 3.88 -6.16 -2.77
N PRO A 62 3.08 -6.24 -1.70
CA PRO A 62 2.12 -7.34 -1.58
C PRO A 62 1.03 -7.23 -2.63
N ASP A 63 0.69 -8.37 -3.26
CA ASP A 63 -0.36 -8.43 -4.27
C ASP A 63 -1.76 -8.38 -3.67
N ASN A 64 -1.89 -8.76 -2.41
CA ASN A 64 -3.14 -8.75 -1.64
C ASN A 64 -2.87 -8.27 -0.21
N PRO A 65 -3.91 -7.83 0.52
CA PRO A 65 -3.79 -7.53 1.94
C PRO A 65 -3.20 -8.70 2.71
N GLN A 66 -2.23 -8.41 3.55
CA GLN A 66 -1.51 -9.42 4.34
C GLN A 66 -2.06 -9.51 5.77
N PRO A 67 -1.86 -10.62 6.49
CA PRO A 67 -2.16 -10.71 7.92
C PRO A 67 -1.26 -9.77 8.74
N GLU A 68 -1.72 -9.40 9.94
CA GLU A 68 -1.06 -8.44 10.84
C GLU A 68 0.42 -8.78 11.08
N TRP A 69 0.70 -10.05 11.34
CA TRP A 69 2.06 -10.52 11.61
C TRP A 69 3.05 -10.30 10.45
N PHE A 70 2.58 -10.15 9.20
CA PHE A 70 3.45 -9.80 8.07
C PHE A 70 4.06 -8.41 8.27
N TYR A 71 3.25 -7.45 8.66
CA TYR A 71 3.72 -6.08 8.91
C TYR A 71 4.63 -6.04 10.14
N ASP A 72 4.35 -6.84 11.17
CA ASP A 72 5.23 -6.99 12.34
C ASP A 72 6.61 -7.53 11.96
N ILE A 73 6.66 -8.51 11.05
CA ILE A 73 7.92 -9.03 10.50
C ILE A 73 8.68 -7.91 9.77
N CYS A 74 7.99 -7.18 8.89
CA CYS A 74 8.59 -6.10 8.11
C CYS A 74 9.10 -4.97 9.03
N ASP A 75 8.31 -4.57 10.03
CA ASP A 75 8.71 -3.59 11.04
C ASP A 75 9.95 -4.06 11.81
N GLY A 76 9.96 -5.32 12.26
CA GLY A 76 11.06 -5.91 13.02
C GLY A 76 12.35 -6.08 12.21
N LEU A 77 12.23 -6.39 10.93
CA LEU A 77 13.37 -6.57 10.03
C LEU A 77 13.84 -5.27 9.35
N GLY A 78 13.07 -4.19 9.46
CA GLY A 78 13.34 -2.93 8.74
C GLY A 78 13.21 -3.10 7.22
N VAL A 79 12.25 -3.89 6.77
CA VAL A 79 11.86 -4.03 5.37
C VAL A 79 10.66 -3.14 5.11
N TYR A 80 10.71 -2.35 4.07
CA TYR A 80 9.62 -1.43 3.73
C TYR A 80 8.49 -2.13 2.98
N VAL A 81 7.32 -1.52 3.03
CA VAL A 81 6.14 -2.00 2.32
C VAL A 81 5.48 -0.82 1.60
N ILE A 82 5.19 -1.01 0.32
CA ILE A 82 4.23 -0.20 -0.42
C ILE A 82 2.92 -0.97 -0.38
N GLU A 83 2.03 -0.53 0.50
CA GLU A 83 0.78 -1.24 0.73
C GLU A 83 -0.23 -0.94 -0.37
N ARG A 84 -1.00 -1.95 -0.76
CA ARG A 84 -1.92 -1.86 -1.87
C ARG A 84 -3.36 -2.17 -1.48
N ALA A 85 -4.29 -1.33 -1.92
CA ALA A 85 -5.71 -1.63 -1.78
C ALA A 85 -6.08 -2.84 -2.65
N ASN A 86 -6.95 -3.71 -2.12
CA ASN A 86 -7.44 -4.87 -2.85
C ASN A 86 -8.45 -4.45 -3.94
N ILE A 87 -7.94 -3.72 -4.93
CA ILE A 87 -8.67 -3.28 -6.12
C ILE A 87 -7.91 -3.80 -7.33
N ASN A 88 -8.47 -4.81 -7.96
CA ASN A 88 -7.91 -5.40 -9.18
C ASN A 88 -9.06 -6.02 -9.99
N PRO A 89 -9.92 -5.20 -10.62
CA PRO A 89 -11.16 -5.67 -11.26
C PRO A 89 -10.94 -6.45 -12.56
N ASN A 90 -9.72 -6.85 -12.84
CA ASN A 90 -9.34 -7.58 -14.04
C ASN A 90 -9.53 -6.81 -15.36
N GLU A 91 -9.65 -7.56 -16.45
CA GLU A 91 -9.52 -7.14 -17.83
C GLU A 91 -10.53 -6.08 -18.32
N GLN A 92 -11.65 -5.91 -17.62
CA GLN A 92 -12.69 -4.97 -18.02
C GLN A 92 -12.40 -3.50 -17.70
N SER A 93 -11.34 -3.24 -16.95
CA SER A 93 -11.11 -1.93 -16.36
C SER A 93 -10.28 -0.97 -17.19
N GLN A 94 -9.71 -1.41 -18.30
CA GLN A 94 -8.53 -0.77 -18.86
C GLN A 94 -8.82 0.30 -19.90
N ASN A 95 -9.98 0.29 -20.53
CA ASN A 95 -10.29 1.28 -21.55
C ASN A 95 -11.27 2.35 -21.07
N ARG A 96 -10.78 3.47 -20.60
CA ARG A 96 -11.58 4.60 -20.13
C ARG A 96 -12.46 5.24 -21.22
N LYS A 97 -12.15 5.01 -22.49
CA LYS A 97 -12.95 5.52 -23.61
C LYS A 97 -14.24 4.72 -23.79
N ILE A 98 -14.29 3.52 -23.25
CA ILE A 98 -15.51 2.72 -23.20
C ILE A 98 -16.18 3.03 -21.88
N GLY A 99 -17.36 3.64 -21.90
CA GLY A 99 -18.17 3.86 -20.70
C GLY A 99 -18.45 2.55 -19.97
N GLY A 100 -18.62 2.62 -18.63
CA GLY A 100 -19.01 1.44 -17.85
C GLY A 100 -17.85 0.57 -17.34
N THR A 101 -16.60 1.02 -17.46
CA THR A 101 -15.50 0.33 -16.79
C THR A 101 -15.70 0.39 -15.26
N PRO A 102 -15.29 -0.63 -14.48
CA PRO A 102 -15.48 -0.63 -13.02
C PRO A 102 -14.93 0.63 -12.33
N SER A 103 -13.78 1.15 -12.79
CA SER A 103 -13.18 2.36 -12.23
C SER A 103 -13.93 3.66 -12.58
N ASN A 104 -14.80 3.63 -13.59
CA ASN A 104 -15.67 4.75 -13.99
C ASN A 104 -17.14 4.55 -13.64
N ASN A 105 -17.52 3.40 -13.12
CA ASN A 105 -18.90 3.14 -12.73
C ASN A 105 -19.21 3.80 -11.37
N PRO A 106 -20.08 4.85 -11.32
CA PRO A 106 -20.41 5.56 -10.08
C PRO A 106 -21.01 4.66 -9.00
N ASP A 107 -21.70 3.58 -9.38
CA ASP A 107 -22.32 2.65 -8.43
C ASP A 107 -21.27 1.91 -7.59
N LEU A 108 -20.04 1.80 -8.08
CA LEU A 108 -18.93 1.12 -7.40
C LEU A 108 -18.06 2.07 -6.55
N VAL A 109 -18.34 3.36 -6.51
CA VAL A 109 -17.51 4.31 -5.75
C VAL A 109 -17.40 3.95 -4.28
N GLY A 110 -18.50 3.48 -3.69
CA GLY A 110 -18.54 3.02 -2.29
C GLY A 110 -17.57 1.87 -2.02
N GLU A 111 -17.53 0.89 -2.92
CA GLU A 111 -16.65 -0.27 -2.86
C GLU A 111 -15.16 0.11 -2.95
N TYR A 112 -14.82 0.99 -3.88
CA TYR A 112 -13.46 1.50 -4.04
C TYR A 112 -13.00 2.23 -2.78
N LEU A 113 -13.82 3.15 -2.28
CA LEU A 113 -13.54 3.88 -1.04
C LEU A 113 -13.43 2.94 0.17
N ALA A 114 -14.30 1.95 0.30
CA ALA A 114 -14.25 1.00 1.41
C ALA A 114 -12.93 0.22 1.43
N ARG A 115 -12.45 -0.26 0.28
CA ARG A 115 -11.19 -1.00 0.16
C ARG A 115 -9.97 -0.14 0.49
N VAL A 116 -9.92 1.10 0.01
CA VAL A 116 -8.84 2.04 0.31
C VAL A 116 -8.86 2.44 1.79
N LYS A 117 -10.03 2.68 2.37
CA LYS A 117 -10.20 2.96 3.81
C LYS A 117 -9.72 1.78 4.66
N ALA A 118 -10.13 0.57 4.32
CA ALA A 118 -9.72 -0.64 5.02
C ALA A 118 -8.20 -0.83 4.99
N MET A 119 -7.56 -0.65 3.83
CA MET A 119 -6.10 -0.65 3.70
C MET A 119 -5.46 0.36 4.65
N TYR A 120 -5.86 1.62 4.55
CA TYR A 120 -5.26 2.71 5.32
C TYR A 120 -5.41 2.51 6.82
N TYR A 121 -6.63 2.31 7.32
CA TYR A 121 -6.86 2.19 8.75
C TYR A 121 -6.19 0.98 9.39
N ARG A 122 -6.06 -0.12 8.64
CA ARG A 122 -5.40 -1.31 9.11
C ARG A 122 -3.88 -1.14 9.22
N THR A 123 -3.26 -0.40 8.29
CA THR A 123 -1.81 -0.41 8.16
C THR A 123 -1.12 0.90 8.52
N ARG A 124 -1.86 1.98 8.74
CA ARG A 124 -1.31 3.32 8.98
C ARG A 124 -0.32 3.41 10.15
N ASN A 125 -0.44 2.54 11.15
CA ASN A 125 0.40 2.55 12.34
C ASN A 125 1.68 1.72 12.18
N HIS A 126 1.82 0.95 11.10
CA HIS A 126 3.05 0.22 10.81
C HIS A 126 4.12 1.14 10.22
N SER A 127 5.30 1.11 10.85
CA SER A 127 6.41 1.96 10.45
C SER A 127 7.06 1.51 9.14
N CYS A 128 6.87 0.26 8.74
CA CYS A 128 7.34 -0.28 7.47
C CYS A 128 6.60 0.31 6.25
N ILE A 129 5.38 0.82 6.43
CA ILE A 129 4.62 1.41 5.33
C ILE A 129 5.25 2.73 4.90
N ILE A 130 5.73 2.79 3.65
CA ILE A 130 6.37 3.97 3.09
C ILE A 130 5.54 4.68 2.02
N ALA A 131 4.60 3.99 1.41
CA ALA A 131 3.65 4.53 0.44
C ALA A 131 2.39 3.67 0.37
N TYR A 132 1.34 4.20 -0.23
CA TYR A 132 0.08 3.51 -0.50
C TYR A 132 -0.22 3.46 -1.98
N ALA A 133 -0.56 2.30 -2.51
CA ALA A 133 -1.06 2.12 -3.86
C ALA A 133 -2.58 1.93 -3.87
N LEU A 134 -3.28 2.68 -4.71
CA LEU A 134 -4.75 2.65 -4.79
C LEU A 134 -5.33 1.36 -5.35
N GLY A 135 -4.51 0.55 -6.00
CA GLY A 135 -4.92 -0.73 -6.57
C GLY A 135 -3.77 -1.45 -7.25
N GLY A 136 -4.07 -2.61 -7.84
CA GLY A 136 -3.12 -3.36 -8.65
C GLY A 136 -2.88 -2.74 -10.02
N ASP A 137 -1.96 -3.35 -10.79
CA ASP A 137 -1.62 -2.87 -12.14
C ASP A 137 -2.83 -2.91 -13.10
N ALA A 138 -3.77 -3.82 -12.86
CA ALA A 138 -5.02 -3.93 -13.61
C ALA A 138 -6.21 -3.19 -12.95
N ALA A 139 -5.96 -2.31 -12.00
CA ALA A 139 -7.03 -1.59 -11.31
C ALA A 139 -7.72 -0.55 -12.21
N GLY A 140 -7.06 -0.16 -13.28
CA GLY A 140 -7.53 0.90 -14.17
C GLY A 140 -7.46 2.28 -13.51
N ASN A 141 -7.82 3.29 -14.28
CA ASN A 141 -7.95 4.65 -13.78
C ASN A 141 -9.33 5.20 -14.15
N GLY A 142 -9.90 6.06 -13.30
CA GLY A 142 -11.20 6.66 -13.52
C GLY A 142 -11.74 7.37 -12.30
N TYR A 143 -13.03 7.71 -12.37
CA TYR A 143 -13.71 8.48 -11.33
C TYR A 143 -13.56 7.89 -9.93
N ASN A 144 -13.68 6.56 -9.78
CA ASN A 144 -13.60 5.90 -8.48
C ASN A 144 -12.18 5.96 -7.89
N MET A 145 -11.15 5.83 -8.75
CA MET A 145 -9.76 5.99 -8.34
C MET A 145 -9.47 7.44 -7.91
N TYR A 146 -10.03 8.40 -8.63
CA TYR A 146 -9.93 9.80 -8.23
C TYR A 146 -10.55 10.07 -6.86
N LYS A 147 -11.75 9.57 -6.63
CA LYS A 147 -12.40 9.71 -5.32
C LYS A 147 -11.60 9.04 -4.20
N ALA A 148 -11.03 7.87 -4.48
CA ALA A 148 -10.16 7.17 -3.56
C ALA A 148 -8.88 7.97 -3.25
N TYR A 149 -8.23 8.53 -4.29
CA TYR A 149 -7.08 9.42 -4.13
C TYR A 149 -7.41 10.65 -3.28
N GLN A 150 -8.49 11.35 -3.62
CA GLN A 150 -8.91 12.55 -2.87
C GLN A 150 -9.14 12.24 -1.39
N TRP A 151 -9.82 11.13 -1.10
CA TRP A 151 -10.07 10.74 0.27
C TRP A 151 -8.76 10.42 1.01
N LEU A 152 -7.91 9.60 0.40
CA LEU A 152 -6.66 9.18 1.04
C LEU A 152 -5.72 10.38 1.23
N LYS A 153 -5.61 11.27 0.26
CA LYS A 153 -4.85 12.53 0.37
C LYS A 153 -5.41 13.47 1.45
N GLY A 154 -6.71 13.36 1.72
CA GLY A 154 -7.37 14.08 2.81
C GLY A 154 -6.89 13.66 4.20
N VAL A 155 -6.57 12.38 4.40
CA VAL A 155 -6.21 11.78 5.70
C VAL A 155 -4.72 11.43 5.83
N GLU A 156 -4.04 11.08 4.73
CA GLU A 156 -2.60 10.82 4.68
C GLU A 156 -1.87 12.04 4.10
N LYS A 157 -1.06 12.69 4.95
CA LYS A 157 -0.38 13.94 4.58
C LYS A 157 1.10 13.78 4.27
N ASN A 158 1.66 12.63 4.60
CA ASN A 158 3.11 12.44 4.60
C ASN A 158 3.57 11.47 3.51
N ARG A 159 2.91 10.31 3.39
CA ARG A 159 3.35 9.25 2.49
C ARG A 159 2.83 9.45 1.08
N ALA A 160 3.59 8.96 0.11
CA ALA A 160 3.16 8.96 -1.28
C ALA A 160 1.91 8.11 -1.50
N ILE A 161 1.04 8.56 -2.38
CA ILE A 161 -0.10 7.81 -2.89
C ILE A 161 0.15 7.53 -4.36
N ILE A 162 0.10 6.27 -4.73
CA ILE A 162 0.46 5.77 -6.06
C ILE A 162 -0.77 5.20 -6.75
N CYS A 163 -1.01 5.61 -7.97
CA CYS A 163 -1.94 4.98 -8.88
C CYS A 163 -1.19 4.58 -10.15
N THR A 164 -0.80 3.31 -10.24
CA THR A 164 0.01 2.80 -11.36
C THR A 164 -0.67 2.98 -12.72
N SER A 165 -2.01 2.95 -12.74
CA SER A 165 -2.81 3.15 -13.95
C SER A 165 -3.08 4.62 -14.28
N ALA A 166 -2.52 5.57 -13.52
CA ALA A 166 -2.75 7.00 -13.75
C ALA A 166 -1.96 7.55 -14.95
N GLU A 167 -0.86 6.88 -15.34
CA GLU A 167 -0.04 7.27 -16.49
C GLU A 167 0.38 8.75 -16.48
N GLY A 168 0.71 9.28 -15.29
CA GLY A 168 1.09 10.67 -15.10
C GLY A 168 -0.09 11.64 -14.92
N GLU A 169 -1.31 11.13 -14.78
CA GLU A 169 -2.45 11.98 -14.43
C GLU A 169 -2.43 12.36 -12.94
N TRP A 170 -3.26 13.33 -12.60
CA TRP A 170 -3.30 14.05 -11.33
C TRP A 170 -3.74 13.27 -10.08
N ASN A 171 -4.08 12.01 -10.19
CA ASN A 171 -4.48 11.14 -9.07
C ASN A 171 -3.37 10.19 -8.61
N THR A 172 -2.13 10.56 -8.82
CA THR A 172 -0.94 9.89 -8.30
C THR A 172 0.09 10.93 -7.85
N ASP A 173 0.92 10.58 -6.88
CA ASP A 173 2.06 11.40 -6.45
C ASP A 173 3.35 11.02 -7.20
N LEU A 174 3.39 9.81 -7.78
CA LEU A 174 4.52 9.22 -8.51
C LEU A 174 4.05 8.68 -9.85
#